data_dc6e232ecbf764cb50725b598bf820ef
#
_entry.id   dc6e232ecbf764cb50725b598bf820ef
#
_cell.length_a   1.000
_cell.length_b   1.000
_cell.length_c   1.000
_cell.angle_alpha   90.00
_cell.angle_beta   90.00
_cell.angle_gamma   90.00
#
_symmetry.space_group_name_H-M   'P 1'
#
loop_
_entity.id
_entity.type
_entity.pdbx_description
1 polymer ?
#
loop_
_entity_poly.entity_id
_entity_poly.type
_entity_poly.pdbx_seq_one_letter_code
_entity_poly.pdbx_strand_id
1 'polypeptide(L)'
;MQVSYSHTEGLLQPLFVFLAIRPGRPVLSPAMIRYARLLVACCSLALLPFGAAQAQLTIEIVGGAGTQIPISIVPYEGESNYPLGISGIVGADLQRSGLFRLVDPMGVNPRPSRPEDVQPAAWRARSADAVVVGTMRPLGDGRVEVRFGLVDVVKQQTLASMVFTVTQQQFRATAHRIADVIYEKLTGDVGVFSTRIAYITHSGPRYQLLVADADGYDPQIIVTSAEPLLSPRWSPDGSRLAYVSFENKKPVVYVQSLGSGERRAVANFRGSNSAPAWSPDGRRLAVTLTKDGTSQIYLMNPDGSGATRFLTSQAIDTEAAFSADGQWLLFTSDRGGTPQIYRANLLSGAVERLTFEGSYNVTPRPTPDGKGFVYVRRDGNRFQLAYMDYATRQPQILTAGPGDESPSIAPNGKMIIYASETGSRGILAAVSSDGRVKQRLVAPATDVREPAWGPLPKS
;
A
#
# COMPACT_ATOMS: atom_id res chain seq x y z
N MET A 1 -20.37 -0.62 25.27
CA MET A 1 -19.75 -1.85 25.79
C MET A 1 -18.37 -1.46 26.28
N GLN A 2 -18.21 -1.35 27.61
CA GLN A 2 -16.96 -0.98 28.27
C GLN A 2 -16.04 -2.21 28.30
N VAL A 3 -14.84 -2.08 27.80
CA VAL A 3 -13.77 -3.06 27.99
C VAL A 3 -12.89 -2.58 29.12
N SER A 4 -12.91 -3.30 30.23
CA SER A 4 -12.11 -3.08 31.43
C SER A 4 -10.71 -3.70 31.21
N TYR A 5 -9.65 -2.90 31.36
CA TYR A 5 -8.28 -3.39 31.47
C TYR A 5 -7.88 -3.39 32.94
N SER A 6 -7.51 -4.57 33.45
CA SER A 6 -6.88 -4.74 34.76
C SER A 6 -5.37 -4.47 34.66
N HIS A 7 -4.89 -3.52 35.46
CA HIS A 7 -3.48 -3.29 35.73
C HIS A 7 -2.95 -4.31 36.74
N THR A 8 -1.80 -4.92 36.43
CA THR A 8 -0.90 -5.49 37.43
C THR A 8 0.45 -4.82 37.31
N GLU A 9 0.76 -3.99 38.31
CA GLU A 9 2.07 -3.36 38.49
C GLU A 9 3.08 -4.39 39.04
N GLY A 10 4.23 -4.47 38.42
CA GLY A 10 5.43 -5.13 38.93
C GLY A 10 6.59 -4.15 38.97
N LEU A 11 6.86 -3.60 40.15
CA LEU A 11 7.97 -2.71 40.46
C LEU A 11 9.32 -3.44 40.37
N LEU A 12 10.24 -2.94 39.54
CA LEU A 12 11.67 -3.21 39.62
C LEU A 12 12.41 -1.89 39.82
N GLN A 13 12.92 -1.73 41.05
CA GLN A 13 13.82 -0.63 41.42
C GLN A 13 15.24 -0.91 40.91
N PRO A 14 16.00 0.12 40.45
CA PRO A 14 17.42 -0.03 40.15
C PRO A 14 18.27 0.15 41.40
N LEU A 15 19.14 -0.83 41.63
CA LEU A 15 20.15 -0.84 42.69
C LEU A 15 21.32 0.06 42.29
N PHE A 16 21.47 1.21 42.93
CA PHE A 16 22.70 2.04 42.85
C PHE A 16 23.72 1.56 43.87
N VAL A 17 24.87 1.04 43.40
CA VAL A 17 26.02 0.75 44.22
C VAL A 17 26.99 1.93 44.13
N PHE A 18 27.17 2.68 45.22
CA PHE A 18 28.22 3.69 45.38
C PHE A 18 29.53 2.99 45.74
N LEU A 19 30.54 3.07 44.87
CA LEU A 19 31.91 2.70 45.21
C LEU A 19 32.70 3.97 45.56
N ALA A 20 33.06 4.14 46.83
CA ALA A 20 33.99 5.17 47.29
C ALA A 20 35.46 4.75 46.96
N ILE A 21 36.15 5.51 46.14
CA ILE A 21 37.55 5.29 45.76
C ILE A 21 38.44 6.15 46.68
N ARG A 22 39.29 5.51 47.49
CA ARG A 22 40.45 6.12 48.14
C ARG A 22 41.67 6.12 47.21
N PRO A 23 42.51 7.16 47.21
CA PRO A 23 43.67 7.24 46.32
C PRO A 23 44.87 6.41 46.85
N GLY A 24 45.18 5.31 46.19
CA GLY A 24 46.39 4.53 46.34
C GLY A 24 46.66 3.87 44.98
N ARG A 25 47.89 4.05 44.46
CA ARG A 25 48.30 3.50 43.15
C ARG A 25 48.14 1.97 43.14
N PRO A 26 47.33 1.38 42.28
CA PRO A 26 47.33 -0.07 42.12
C PRO A 26 48.25 -0.49 40.98
N VAL A 27 49.16 -1.39 41.30
CA VAL A 27 49.87 -2.21 40.31
C VAL A 27 48.89 -3.25 39.82
N LEU A 28 48.44 -3.11 38.57
CA LEU A 28 47.50 -4.05 37.92
C LEU A 28 48.18 -5.40 37.70
N SER A 29 47.64 -6.47 38.24
CA SER A 29 48.13 -7.84 38.02
C SER A 29 47.84 -8.27 36.57
N PRO A 30 48.65 -9.20 36.01
CA PRO A 30 48.46 -9.71 34.63
C PRO A 30 47.04 -10.30 34.36
N ALA A 31 46.37 -10.77 35.41
CA ALA A 31 45.00 -11.28 35.32
C ALA A 31 43.99 -10.16 35.06
N MET A 32 44.13 -9.01 35.70
CA MET A 32 43.23 -7.86 35.51
C MET A 32 43.34 -7.24 34.10
N ILE A 33 44.54 -7.29 33.50
CA ILE A 33 44.77 -6.84 32.11
C ILE A 33 44.04 -7.77 31.10
N ARG A 34 43.96 -9.07 31.38
CA ARG A 34 43.21 -10.02 30.56
C ARG A 34 41.70 -9.78 30.65
N TYR A 35 41.15 -9.49 31.83
CA TYR A 35 39.73 -9.18 31.99
C TYR A 35 39.36 -7.82 31.38
N ALA A 36 40.21 -6.81 31.49
CA ALA A 36 40.01 -5.52 30.85
C ALA A 36 40.00 -5.63 29.30
N ARG A 37 40.89 -6.46 28.73
CA ARG A 37 40.91 -6.73 27.28
C ARG A 37 39.69 -7.54 26.80
N LEU A 38 39.16 -8.47 27.59
CA LEU A 38 37.91 -9.18 27.30
C LEU A 38 36.70 -8.25 27.38
N LEU A 39 36.63 -7.36 28.36
CA LEU A 39 35.54 -6.37 28.49
C LEU A 39 35.56 -5.35 27.34
N VAL A 40 36.72 -4.89 26.90
CA VAL A 40 36.83 -3.99 25.73
C VAL A 40 36.46 -4.73 24.44
N ALA A 41 36.80 -6.01 24.28
CA ALA A 41 36.40 -6.82 23.13
C ALA A 41 34.90 -7.09 23.12
N CYS A 42 34.27 -7.33 24.27
CA CYS A 42 32.81 -7.47 24.35
C CYS A 42 32.07 -6.13 24.12
N CYS A 43 32.60 -4.99 24.57
CA CYS A 43 31.99 -3.68 24.27
C CYS A 43 32.17 -3.25 22.82
N SER A 44 33.24 -3.67 22.12
CA SER A 44 33.40 -3.38 20.68
C SER A 44 32.50 -4.24 19.79
N LEU A 45 32.08 -5.43 20.25
CA LEU A 45 31.10 -6.23 19.54
C LEU A 45 29.66 -5.69 19.70
N ALA A 46 29.37 -4.90 20.74
CA ALA A 46 28.06 -4.29 20.99
C ALA A 46 27.82 -2.99 20.20
N LEU A 47 28.82 -2.48 19.47
CA LEU A 47 28.77 -1.27 18.65
C LEU A 47 28.59 -1.54 17.14
N LEU A 48 28.24 -2.77 16.75
CA LEU A 48 27.73 -3.00 15.40
C LEU A 48 26.41 -2.22 15.29
N PRO A 49 26.24 -1.34 14.29
CA PRO A 49 24.95 -0.72 14.07
C PRO A 49 23.96 -1.86 13.78
N PHE A 50 23.04 -2.10 14.71
CA PHE A 50 21.81 -2.82 14.40
C PHE A 50 21.12 -1.97 13.33
N GLY A 51 21.40 -2.22 12.07
CA GLY A 51 20.58 -1.74 10.97
C GLY A 51 19.18 -2.20 11.32
N ALA A 52 18.28 -1.25 11.58
CA ALA A 52 16.88 -1.54 11.75
C ALA A 52 16.47 -2.33 10.50
N ALA A 53 16.21 -3.62 10.64
CA ALA A 53 15.64 -4.43 9.58
C ALA A 53 14.29 -3.79 9.27
N GLN A 54 14.25 -2.96 8.24
CA GLN A 54 12.99 -2.44 7.71
C GLN A 54 12.21 -3.66 7.20
N ALA A 55 10.99 -3.80 7.69
CA ALA A 55 10.12 -4.89 7.33
C ALA A 55 9.69 -4.73 5.86
N GLN A 56 10.49 -5.26 4.95
CA GLN A 56 10.17 -5.33 3.53
C GLN A 56 9.03 -6.33 3.35
N LEU A 57 7.96 -5.90 2.66
CA LEU A 57 6.87 -6.78 2.28
C LEU A 57 7.33 -7.76 1.19
N THR A 58 7.05 -9.04 1.38
CA THR A 58 7.26 -10.08 0.37
C THR A 58 5.92 -10.51 -0.19
N ILE A 59 5.78 -10.58 -1.51
CA ILE A 59 4.53 -10.93 -2.19
C ILE A 59 4.52 -12.39 -2.58
N GLU A 60 3.51 -13.13 -2.12
CA GLU A 60 3.20 -14.49 -2.51
C GLU A 60 1.91 -14.51 -3.33
N ILE A 61 1.93 -15.08 -4.54
CA ILE A 61 0.75 -15.30 -5.37
C ILE A 61 0.09 -16.62 -4.92
N VAL A 62 -1.16 -16.55 -4.45
CA VAL A 62 -1.87 -17.69 -3.85
C VAL A 62 -2.95 -18.25 -4.78
N GLY A 63 -3.23 -17.62 -5.93
CA GLY A 63 -4.23 -18.06 -6.90
C GLY A 63 -4.13 -17.27 -8.19
N GLY A 64 -4.66 -17.81 -9.25
CA GLY A 64 -4.65 -17.22 -10.59
C GLY A 64 -4.57 -18.31 -11.65
N ALA A 65 -5.69 -18.97 -11.94
CA ALA A 65 -5.82 -19.91 -13.05
C ALA A 65 -6.84 -19.36 -14.05
N GLY A 66 -6.49 -18.25 -14.70
CA GLY A 66 -7.17 -17.75 -15.88
C GLY A 66 -6.28 -17.92 -17.11
N THR A 67 -6.74 -17.52 -18.28
CA THR A 67 -5.94 -17.47 -19.49
C THR A 67 -4.88 -16.38 -19.34
N GLN A 68 -3.70 -16.75 -18.84
CA GLN A 68 -2.57 -15.82 -18.70
C GLN A 68 -1.92 -15.56 -20.07
N ILE A 69 -1.48 -14.33 -20.30
CA ILE A 69 -0.72 -13.93 -21.47
C ILE A 69 0.72 -14.45 -21.34
N PRO A 70 1.19 -15.36 -22.20
CA PRO A 70 2.55 -15.85 -22.13
C PRO A 70 3.51 -14.79 -22.67
N ILE A 71 4.41 -14.30 -21.84
CA ILE A 71 5.37 -13.24 -22.17
C ILE A 71 6.79 -13.66 -21.79
N SER A 72 7.76 -13.37 -22.65
CA SER A 72 9.17 -13.56 -22.34
C SER A 72 9.84 -12.20 -22.11
N ILE A 73 10.53 -12.06 -20.99
CA ILE A 73 11.33 -10.88 -20.67
C ILE A 73 12.80 -11.27 -20.87
N VAL A 74 13.38 -10.80 -21.95
CA VAL A 74 14.79 -11.06 -22.24
C VAL A 74 15.64 -10.16 -21.34
N PRO A 75 16.67 -10.71 -20.63
CA PRO A 75 17.62 -9.88 -19.90
C PRO A 75 18.23 -8.82 -20.82
N TYR A 76 18.21 -7.57 -20.40
CA TYR A 76 18.65 -6.44 -21.23
C TYR A 76 20.15 -6.51 -21.48
N GLU A 77 20.57 -6.24 -22.70
CA GLU A 77 21.99 -6.17 -23.05
C GLU A 77 22.66 -5.08 -22.19
N GLY A 78 23.72 -5.45 -21.46
CA GLY A 78 24.45 -4.56 -20.57
C GLY A 78 23.89 -4.44 -19.15
N GLU A 79 22.74 -5.02 -18.81
CA GLU A 79 22.20 -4.94 -17.44
C GLU A 79 23.05 -5.66 -16.39
N SER A 80 23.83 -6.67 -16.79
CA SER A 80 24.75 -7.39 -15.89
C SER A 80 25.87 -6.51 -15.31
N ASN A 81 26.11 -5.33 -15.89
CA ASN A 81 27.05 -4.34 -15.38
C ASN A 81 26.53 -3.55 -14.15
N TYR A 82 25.28 -3.79 -13.76
CA TYR A 82 24.63 -3.08 -12.68
C TYR A 82 24.12 -4.04 -11.59
N PRO A 83 24.16 -3.65 -10.32
CA PRO A 83 23.68 -4.49 -9.21
C PRO A 83 22.20 -4.82 -9.29
N LEU A 84 21.41 -3.95 -9.93
CA LEU A 84 19.97 -4.10 -10.11
C LEU A 84 19.65 -4.10 -11.59
N GLY A 85 19.14 -5.25 -12.11
CA GLY A 85 18.63 -5.37 -13.46
C GLY A 85 17.19 -4.87 -13.58
N ILE A 86 16.86 -4.33 -14.75
CA ILE A 86 15.49 -3.85 -15.06
C ILE A 86 14.58 -5.02 -15.45
N SER A 87 15.08 -5.97 -16.25
CA SER A 87 14.28 -7.08 -16.78
C SER A 87 13.65 -7.94 -15.70
N GLY A 88 14.38 -8.19 -14.60
CA GLY A 88 13.89 -8.97 -13.46
C GLY A 88 12.71 -8.29 -12.74
N ILE A 89 12.77 -6.96 -12.53
CA ILE A 89 11.70 -6.19 -11.90
C ILE A 89 10.46 -6.18 -12.80
N VAL A 90 10.64 -5.91 -14.10
CA VAL A 90 9.54 -5.94 -15.10
C VAL A 90 8.83 -7.30 -15.08
N GLY A 91 9.61 -8.40 -15.08
CA GLY A 91 9.06 -9.75 -15.01
C GLY A 91 8.25 -9.98 -13.72
N ALA A 92 8.79 -9.59 -12.58
CA ALA A 92 8.12 -9.71 -11.28
C ALA A 92 6.82 -8.90 -11.21
N ASP A 93 6.80 -7.68 -11.75
CA ASP A 93 5.61 -6.83 -11.81
C ASP A 93 4.49 -7.48 -12.63
N LEU A 94 4.80 -7.91 -13.84
CA LEU A 94 3.84 -8.54 -14.73
C LEU A 94 3.29 -9.84 -14.14
N GLN A 95 4.16 -10.68 -13.58
CA GLN A 95 3.77 -11.92 -12.93
C GLN A 95 2.82 -11.65 -11.74
N ARG A 96 3.12 -10.62 -10.95
CA ARG A 96 2.32 -10.18 -9.79
C ARG A 96 0.90 -9.78 -10.16
N SER A 97 0.68 -9.22 -11.36
CA SER A 97 -0.69 -8.91 -11.82
C SER A 97 -1.58 -10.14 -11.93
N GLY A 98 -1.00 -11.34 -12.00
CA GLY A 98 -1.70 -12.60 -12.26
C GLY A 98 -2.17 -12.79 -13.69
N LEU A 99 -2.02 -11.79 -14.57
CA LEU A 99 -2.45 -11.83 -15.96
C LEU A 99 -1.37 -12.35 -16.91
N PHE A 100 -0.12 -12.46 -16.45
CA PHE A 100 1.00 -12.88 -17.27
C PHE A 100 1.65 -14.15 -16.75
N ARG A 101 2.06 -15.01 -17.70
CA ARG A 101 2.90 -16.18 -17.44
C ARG A 101 4.26 -15.94 -18.09
N LEU A 102 5.31 -15.92 -17.27
CA LEU A 102 6.65 -15.74 -17.79
C LEU A 102 7.11 -16.98 -18.56
N VAL A 103 7.67 -16.76 -19.74
CA VAL A 103 8.31 -17.78 -20.59
C VAL A 103 9.82 -17.58 -20.53
N ASP A 104 10.55 -18.62 -20.17
CA ASP A 104 12.00 -18.56 -20.03
C ASP A 104 12.68 -18.17 -21.37
N PRO A 105 13.49 -17.08 -21.40
CA PRO A 105 14.23 -16.65 -22.58
C PRO A 105 15.50 -17.48 -22.85
N MET A 106 15.89 -18.40 -21.97
CA MET A 106 17.11 -19.18 -22.09
C MET A 106 17.09 -20.07 -23.33
N GLY A 107 18.27 -20.22 -23.98
CA GLY A 107 18.44 -21.08 -25.18
C GLY A 107 18.00 -20.44 -26.51
N VAL A 108 17.63 -19.16 -26.52
CA VAL A 108 17.51 -18.37 -27.75
C VAL A 108 18.89 -17.78 -28.09
N ASN A 109 19.42 -18.11 -29.27
CA ASN A 109 20.75 -17.65 -29.71
C ASN A 109 20.71 -17.25 -31.20
N PRO A 110 21.13 -16.02 -31.60
CA PRO A 110 21.54 -14.95 -30.69
C PRO A 110 20.38 -14.43 -29.86
N ARG A 111 20.70 -13.90 -28.65
CA ARG A 111 19.71 -13.28 -27.77
C ARG A 111 19.35 -11.90 -28.32
N PRO A 112 18.07 -11.61 -28.64
CA PRO A 112 17.69 -10.33 -29.19
C PRO A 112 17.81 -9.22 -28.13
N SER A 113 18.29 -8.04 -28.53
CA SER A 113 18.35 -6.84 -27.70
C SER A 113 17.50 -5.68 -28.25
N ARG A 114 17.01 -5.82 -29.50
CA ARG A 114 16.16 -4.85 -30.18
C ARG A 114 14.93 -5.52 -30.77
N PRO A 115 13.82 -4.79 -30.99
CA PRO A 115 12.62 -5.36 -31.61
C PRO A 115 12.86 -6.04 -32.97
N GLU A 116 13.72 -5.46 -33.81
CA GLU A 116 14.07 -5.96 -35.13
C GLU A 116 14.85 -7.27 -35.09
N ASP A 117 15.52 -7.58 -33.99
CA ASP A 117 16.28 -8.82 -33.82
C ASP A 117 15.37 -9.99 -33.37
N VAL A 118 14.13 -9.72 -33.01
CA VAL A 118 13.18 -10.75 -32.55
C VAL A 118 12.72 -11.59 -33.71
N GLN A 119 13.00 -12.88 -33.64
CA GLN A 119 12.52 -13.87 -34.63
C GLN A 119 11.22 -14.52 -34.14
N PRO A 120 10.03 -14.11 -34.64
CA PRO A 120 8.74 -14.53 -34.07
C PRO A 120 8.55 -16.06 -34.06
N ALA A 121 9.06 -16.78 -35.05
CA ALA A 121 8.93 -18.23 -35.12
C ALA A 121 9.62 -18.94 -33.93
N ALA A 122 10.80 -18.47 -33.52
CA ALA A 122 11.53 -19.03 -32.38
C ALA A 122 10.79 -18.86 -31.05
N TRP A 123 10.08 -17.75 -30.88
CA TRP A 123 9.32 -17.47 -29.66
C TRP A 123 7.95 -18.14 -29.64
N ARG A 124 7.28 -18.26 -30.79
CA ARG A 124 6.07 -19.09 -30.93
C ARG A 124 6.32 -20.56 -30.61
N ALA A 125 7.45 -21.10 -31.03
CA ALA A 125 7.84 -22.48 -30.69
C ALA A 125 8.00 -22.68 -29.14
N ARG A 126 8.19 -21.61 -28.38
CA ARG A 126 8.25 -21.58 -26.90
C ARG A 126 6.94 -21.21 -26.25
N SER A 127 5.87 -21.05 -27.02
CA SER A 127 4.56 -20.64 -26.55
C SER A 127 4.59 -19.25 -25.86
N ALA A 128 5.39 -18.31 -26.40
CA ALA A 128 5.37 -16.91 -26.02
C ALA A 128 4.53 -16.12 -27.03
N ASP A 129 3.57 -15.32 -26.55
CA ASP A 129 2.74 -14.44 -27.37
C ASP A 129 3.36 -13.04 -27.50
N ALA A 130 4.18 -12.65 -26.52
CA ALA A 130 4.89 -11.37 -26.50
C ALA A 130 6.33 -11.54 -26.00
N VAL A 131 7.21 -10.66 -26.47
CA VAL A 131 8.62 -10.62 -26.06
C VAL A 131 9.03 -9.20 -25.76
N VAL A 132 9.71 -9.02 -24.61
CA VAL A 132 10.33 -7.76 -24.20
C VAL A 132 11.84 -7.90 -24.38
N VAL A 133 12.42 -6.93 -25.04
CA VAL A 133 13.87 -6.81 -25.29
C VAL A 133 14.36 -5.45 -24.86
N GLY A 134 15.66 -5.30 -24.62
CA GLY A 134 16.20 -4.00 -24.25
C GLY A 134 17.71 -3.94 -24.15
N THR A 135 18.20 -2.71 -23.98
CA THR A 135 19.63 -2.42 -23.79
C THR A 135 19.81 -1.41 -22.65
N MET A 136 20.92 -1.54 -21.93
CA MET A 136 21.37 -0.57 -20.92
C MET A 136 22.79 -0.12 -21.26
N ARG A 137 22.96 1.14 -21.60
CA ARG A 137 24.24 1.71 -22.03
C ARG A 137 24.65 2.88 -21.14
N PRO A 138 25.86 2.84 -20.56
CA PRO A 138 26.34 3.95 -19.76
C PRO A 138 26.56 5.18 -20.66
N LEU A 139 26.19 6.36 -20.16
CA LEU A 139 26.54 7.65 -20.72
C LEU A 139 27.70 8.25 -19.91
N GLY A 140 28.55 9.04 -20.54
CA GLY A 140 29.78 9.53 -19.95
C GLY A 140 29.60 10.45 -18.71
N ASP A 141 28.36 10.83 -18.39
CA ASP A 141 27.97 11.73 -17.29
C ASP A 141 27.39 10.97 -16.06
N GLY A 142 27.55 9.67 -15.99
CA GLY A 142 27.04 8.83 -14.90
C GLY A 142 25.56 8.43 -15.05
N ARG A 143 24.89 8.85 -16.11
CA ARG A 143 23.54 8.37 -16.47
C ARG A 143 23.64 7.11 -17.34
N VAL A 144 22.52 6.45 -17.47
CA VAL A 144 22.37 5.22 -18.28
C VAL A 144 21.21 5.43 -19.25
N GLU A 145 21.45 5.15 -20.51
CA GLU A 145 20.39 5.01 -21.51
C GLU A 145 19.80 3.61 -21.39
N VAL A 146 18.50 3.56 -21.12
CA VAL A 146 17.70 2.32 -21.06
C VAL A 146 16.76 2.34 -22.24
N ARG A 147 16.90 1.36 -23.13
CA ARG A 147 15.96 1.14 -24.24
C ARG A 147 15.17 -0.11 -23.97
N PHE A 148 13.88 -0.08 -24.23
CA PHE A 148 13.07 -1.30 -24.26
C PHE A 148 12.19 -1.32 -25.49
N GLY A 149 11.86 -2.55 -25.92
CA GLY A 149 10.89 -2.81 -26.98
C GLY A 149 9.98 -3.97 -26.59
N LEU A 150 8.70 -3.85 -26.91
CA LEU A 150 7.69 -4.88 -26.77
C LEU A 150 7.26 -5.34 -28.15
N VAL A 151 7.40 -6.63 -28.44
CA VAL A 151 7.01 -7.26 -29.70
C VAL A 151 5.87 -8.24 -29.47
N ASP A 152 4.77 -8.07 -30.21
CA ASP A 152 3.70 -9.07 -30.35
C ASP A 152 4.19 -10.14 -31.34
N VAL A 153 4.43 -11.33 -30.82
CA VAL A 153 4.96 -12.47 -31.60
C VAL A 153 3.90 -13.03 -32.53
N VAL A 154 2.63 -12.95 -32.14
CA VAL A 154 1.51 -13.47 -32.93
C VAL A 154 1.26 -12.60 -34.18
N LYS A 155 1.14 -11.26 -33.95
CA LYS A 155 0.90 -10.26 -34.98
C LYS A 155 2.18 -9.83 -35.72
N GLN A 156 3.34 -10.20 -35.17
CA GLN A 156 4.67 -9.86 -35.70
C GLN A 156 4.88 -8.34 -35.83
N GLN A 157 4.49 -7.61 -34.80
CA GLN A 157 4.58 -6.14 -34.76
C GLN A 157 5.18 -5.64 -33.45
N THR A 158 5.90 -4.53 -33.51
CA THR A 158 6.35 -3.81 -32.31
C THR A 158 5.19 -3.00 -31.74
N LEU A 159 4.78 -3.31 -30.51
CA LEU A 159 3.69 -2.62 -29.79
C LEU A 159 4.17 -1.37 -29.07
N ALA A 160 5.42 -1.36 -28.60
CA ALA A 160 6.04 -0.23 -27.94
C ALA A 160 7.56 -0.26 -28.12
N SER A 161 8.15 0.93 -28.23
CA SER A 161 9.61 1.14 -28.19
C SER A 161 9.86 2.50 -27.53
N MET A 162 10.64 2.52 -26.43
CA MET A 162 10.92 3.75 -25.67
C MET A 162 12.38 3.77 -25.22
N VAL A 163 12.85 5.00 -24.97
CA VAL A 163 14.20 5.29 -24.46
C VAL A 163 14.08 6.16 -23.22
N PHE A 164 14.79 5.78 -22.18
CA PHE A 164 14.90 6.53 -20.93
C PHE A 164 16.37 6.90 -20.69
N THR A 165 16.62 8.10 -20.19
CA THR A 165 17.95 8.51 -19.71
C THR A 165 17.84 8.74 -18.21
N VAL A 166 18.44 7.85 -17.41
CA VAL A 166 18.20 7.75 -15.97
C VAL A 166 19.48 7.51 -15.18
N THR A 167 19.44 7.80 -13.89
CA THR A 167 20.50 7.39 -12.93
C THR A 167 20.22 5.98 -12.41
N GLN A 168 21.21 5.34 -11.76
CA GLN A 168 21.02 4.02 -11.16
C GLN A 168 19.93 3.98 -10.10
N GLN A 169 19.75 5.08 -9.32
CA GLN A 169 18.68 5.18 -8.33
C GLN A 169 17.27 5.14 -8.96
N GLN A 170 17.17 5.49 -10.23
CA GLN A 170 15.89 5.51 -10.96
C GLN A 170 15.57 4.21 -11.69
N PHE A 171 16.45 3.19 -11.64
CA PHE A 171 16.24 1.93 -12.37
C PHE A 171 14.95 1.23 -11.96
N ARG A 172 14.64 1.21 -10.69
CA ARG A 172 13.42 0.60 -10.17
C ARG A 172 12.17 1.30 -10.68
N ALA A 173 12.11 2.61 -10.52
CA ALA A 173 11.00 3.42 -11.04
C ALA A 173 10.84 3.29 -12.55
N THR A 174 11.96 3.19 -13.29
CA THR A 174 11.95 2.95 -14.75
C THR A 174 11.42 1.56 -15.08
N ALA A 175 11.80 0.53 -14.34
CA ALA A 175 11.29 -0.84 -14.55
C ALA A 175 9.78 -0.90 -14.32
N HIS A 176 9.25 -0.30 -13.25
CA HIS A 176 7.81 -0.21 -12.98
C HIS A 176 7.06 0.53 -14.10
N ARG A 177 7.64 1.63 -14.61
CA ARG A 177 7.05 2.36 -15.74
C ARG A 177 7.05 1.53 -17.04
N ILE A 178 8.10 0.77 -17.30
CA ILE A 178 8.15 -0.18 -18.43
C ILE A 178 7.06 -1.25 -18.26
N ALA A 179 6.93 -1.82 -17.06
CA ALA A 179 5.88 -2.80 -16.76
C ALA A 179 4.48 -2.20 -16.95
N ASP A 180 4.24 -0.95 -16.54
CA ASP A 180 2.97 -0.25 -16.78
C ASP A 180 2.65 -0.14 -18.28
N VAL A 181 3.62 0.25 -19.10
CA VAL A 181 3.46 0.35 -20.56
C VAL A 181 3.16 -1.02 -21.18
N ILE A 182 3.88 -2.07 -20.77
CA ILE A 182 3.66 -3.44 -21.26
C ILE A 182 2.26 -3.91 -20.89
N TYR A 183 1.87 -3.69 -19.65
CA TYR A 183 0.54 -4.04 -19.13
C TYR A 183 -0.55 -3.35 -19.96
N GLU A 184 -0.45 -2.04 -20.16
CA GLU A 184 -1.43 -1.27 -20.93
C GLU A 184 -1.52 -1.72 -22.38
N LYS A 185 -0.38 -1.96 -23.06
CA LYS A 185 -0.35 -2.40 -24.47
C LYS A 185 -0.95 -3.77 -24.69
N LEU A 186 -0.84 -4.68 -23.72
CA LEU A 186 -1.31 -6.06 -23.85
C LEU A 186 -2.72 -6.28 -23.28
N THR A 187 -3.15 -5.46 -22.32
CA THR A 187 -4.47 -5.64 -21.67
C THR A 187 -5.47 -4.53 -22.02
N GLY A 188 -5.02 -3.37 -22.45
CA GLY A 188 -5.83 -2.17 -22.67
C GLY A 188 -6.11 -1.37 -21.39
N ASP A 189 -5.72 -1.86 -20.22
CA ASP A 189 -5.91 -1.22 -18.94
C ASP A 189 -4.62 -0.51 -18.50
N VAL A 190 -4.73 0.64 -17.82
CA VAL A 190 -3.58 1.38 -17.30
C VAL A 190 -2.82 0.54 -16.26
N GLY A 191 -1.50 0.46 -16.36
CA GLY A 191 -0.63 -0.17 -15.35
C GLY A 191 -0.58 0.62 -14.05
N VAL A 192 -0.30 -0.06 -12.94
CA VAL A 192 -0.24 0.54 -11.60
C VAL A 192 1.02 0.19 -10.83
N PHE A 193 2.02 -0.38 -11.50
CA PHE A 193 3.26 -0.84 -10.86
C PHE A 193 4.12 0.34 -10.38
N SER A 194 4.07 1.47 -11.06
CA SER A 194 4.76 2.71 -10.65
C SER A 194 4.03 3.50 -9.56
N THR A 195 2.93 2.99 -9.01
CA THR A 195 2.23 3.62 -7.88
C THR A 195 2.90 3.29 -6.56
N ARG A 196 2.41 3.90 -5.47
CA ARG A 196 2.87 3.65 -4.10
C ARG A 196 1.73 3.19 -3.22
N ILE A 197 2.07 2.50 -2.14
CA ILE A 197 1.13 2.13 -1.09
C ILE A 197 1.53 2.79 0.23
N ALA A 198 0.55 3.18 1.04
CA ALA A 198 0.76 3.55 2.43
C ALA A 198 0.16 2.46 3.32
N TYR A 199 0.77 2.18 4.45
CA TYR A 199 0.28 1.19 5.42
C TYR A 199 0.82 1.48 6.81
N ILE A 200 0.21 0.85 7.81
CA ILE A 200 0.62 1.00 9.20
C ILE A 200 1.22 -0.30 9.69
N THR A 201 2.38 -0.20 10.36
CA THR A 201 2.98 -1.31 11.08
C THR A 201 2.88 -1.09 12.58
N HIS A 202 2.75 -2.20 13.33
CA HIS A 202 2.77 -2.21 14.78
C HIS A 202 3.77 -3.24 15.28
N SER A 203 4.73 -2.81 16.08
CA SER A 203 5.75 -3.68 16.68
C SER A 203 6.07 -3.19 18.08
N GLY A 204 5.78 -4.02 19.10
CA GLY A 204 5.87 -3.62 20.50
C GLY A 204 5.01 -2.37 20.78
N PRO A 205 5.55 -1.33 21.43
CA PRO A 205 4.80 -0.08 21.72
C PRO A 205 4.80 0.92 20.55
N ARG A 206 5.26 0.54 19.36
CA ARG A 206 5.53 1.47 18.26
C ARG A 206 4.60 1.22 17.07
N TYR A 207 3.90 2.27 16.67
CA TYR A 207 3.15 2.37 15.44
C TYR A 207 3.92 3.20 14.43
N GLN A 208 3.94 2.79 13.17
CA GLN A 208 4.58 3.55 12.09
C GLN A 208 3.66 3.60 10.88
N LEU A 209 3.50 4.79 10.31
CA LEU A 209 2.92 4.99 8.98
C LEU A 209 4.08 4.97 7.98
N LEU A 210 4.01 4.06 7.01
CA LEU A 210 5.02 3.90 5.96
C LEU A 210 4.42 4.16 4.58
N VAL A 211 5.29 4.54 3.66
CA VAL A 211 5.02 4.61 2.23
C VAL A 211 6.07 3.77 1.52
N ALA A 212 5.65 2.90 0.62
CA ALA A 212 6.52 2.04 -0.17
C ALA A 212 6.07 2.01 -1.64
N ASP A 213 6.89 1.44 -2.52
CA ASP A 213 6.46 1.07 -3.87
C ASP A 213 5.27 0.10 -3.80
N ALA A 214 4.49 -0.01 -4.87
CA ALA A 214 3.30 -0.87 -4.91
C ALA A 214 3.60 -2.35 -4.65
N ASP A 215 4.86 -2.78 -4.80
CA ASP A 215 5.35 -4.11 -4.48
C ASP A 215 5.92 -4.23 -3.05
N GLY A 216 5.80 -3.18 -2.25
CA GLY A 216 6.28 -3.14 -0.87
C GLY A 216 7.78 -2.89 -0.71
N TYR A 217 8.50 -2.61 -1.80
CA TYR A 217 9.92 -2.28 -1.75
C TYR A 217 10.14 -0.85 -1.25
N ASP A 218 11.35 -0.58 -0.70
CA ASP A 218 11.82 0.73 -0.22
C ASP A 218 10.82 1.46 0.72
N PRO A 219 10.39 0.81 1.83
CA PRO A 219 9.46 1.42 2.76
C PRO A 219 10.09 2.63 3.46
N GLN A 220 9.47 3.79 3.34
CA GLN A 220 9.87 5.03 3.99
C GLN A 220 8.96 5.33 5.17
N ILE A 221 9.53 5.57 6.34
CA ILE A 221 8.77 5.93 7.54
C ILE A 221 8.35 7.39 7.44
N ILE A 222 7.03 7.63 7.42
CA ILE A 222 6.43 8.97 7.38
C ILE A 222 6.15 9.49 8.79
N VAL A 223 5.65 8.62 9.67
CA VAL A 223 5.34 8.95 11.07
C VAL A 223 5.69 7.78 11.97
N THR A 224 6.23 8.07 13.14
CA THR A 224 6.37 7.12 14.26
C THR A 224 5.59 7.65 15.45
N SER A 225 4.81 6.80 16.12
CA SER A 225 4.00 7.13 17.29
C SER A 225 4.03 5.99 18.31
N ALA A 226 3.96 6.32 19.59
CA ALA A 226 3.69 5.36 20.67
C ALA A 226 2.20 5.04 20.80
N GLU A 227 1.34 5.81 20.13
CA GLU A 227 -0.11 5.65 20.15
C GLU A 227 -0.60 5.23 18.76
N PRO A 228 -1.80 4.64 18.63
CA PRO A 228 -2.33 4.15 17.37
C PRO A 228 -2.34 5.19 16.25
N LEU A 229 -2.04 4.72 15.06
CA LEU A 229 -2.21 5.42 13.78
C LEU A 229 -3.26 4.63 12.98
N LEU A 230 -4.21 5.31 12.32
CA LEU A 230 -5.29 4.66 11.57
C LEU A 230 -5.63 5.44 10.29
N SER A 231 -6.29 4.74 9.37
CA SER A 231 -7.01 5.29 8.21
C SER A 231 -6.19 6.24 7.33
N PRO A 232 -4.99 5.84 6.87
CA PRO A 232 -4.24 6.65 5.92
C PRO A 232 -5.00 6.77 4.59
N ARG A 233 -4.99 7.99 4.01
CA ARG A 233 -5.65 8.30 2.73
C ARG A 233 -4.79 9.26 1.91
N TRP A 234 -4.49 8.87 0.69
CA TRP A 234 -3.75 9.70 -0.24
C TRP A 234 -4.59 10.88 -0.75
N SER A 235 -3.98 12.05 -0.88
CA SER A 235 -4.54 13.09 -1.73
C SER A 235 -4.53 12.63 -3.20
N PRO A 236 -5.48 13.11 -4.05
CA PRO A 236 -5.57 12.67 -5.44
C PRO A 236 -4.32 12.95 -6.28
N ASP A 237 -3.51 13.92 -5.87
CA ASP A 237 -2.24 14.27 -6.51
C ASP A 237 -1.03 13.49 -5.99
N GLY A 238 -1.23 12.62 -4.99
CA GLY A 238 -0.18 11.80 -4.39
C GLY A 238 0.85 12.56 -3.54
N SER A 239 0.64 13.86 -3.29
CA SER A 239 1.60 14.71 -2.57
C SER A 239 1.40 14.71 -1.05
N ARG A 240 0.22 14.31 -0.56
CA ARG A 240 -0.15 14.36 0.85
C ARG A 240 -0.83 13.07 1.32
N LEU A 241 -0.73 12.81 2.63
CA LEU A 241 -1.50 11.79 3.33
C LEU A 241 -2.37 12.45 4.41
N ALA A 242 -3.65 12.09 4.47
CA ALA A 242 -4.50 12.29 5.63
C ALA A 242 -4.51 11.01 6.45
N TYR A 243 -4.46 11.09 7.77
CA TYR A 243 -4.50 9.95 8.66
C TYR A 243 -4.98 10.35 10.06
N VAL A 244 -5.34 9.38 10.88
CA VAL A 244 -5.73 9.56 12.29
C VAL A 244 -4.55 9.21 13.18
N SER A 245 -4.28 10.05 14.18
CA SER A 245 -3.30 9.77 15.24
C SER A 245 -3.90 9.98 16.61
N PHE A 246 -3.55 9.08 17.53
CA PHE A 246 -3.96 9.12 18.94
C PHE A 246 -2.88 9.72 19.85
N GLU A 247 -1.84 10.36 19.33
CA GLU A 247 -0.73 10.93 20.09
C GLU A 247 -1.19 11.92 21.17
N ASN A 248 -2.32 12.61 20.98
CA ASN A 248 -2.94 13.51 21.95
C ASN A 248 -3.96 12.80 22.87
N LYS A 249 -3.86 11.47 23.03
CA LYS A 249 -4.78 10.63 23.83
C LYS A 249 -6.24 10.68 23.36
N LYS A 250 -6.49 11.23 22.20
CA LYS A 250 -7.75 11.23 21.46
C LYS A 250 -7.47 11.17 19.95
N PRO A 251 -8.39 10.65 19.14
CA PRO A 251 -8.21 10.64 17.69
C PRO A 251 -8.26 12.06 17.11
N VAL A 252 -7.24 12.41 16.34
CA VAL A 252 -7.09 13.68 15.62
C VAL A 252 -6.74 13.36 14.18
N VAL A 253 -7.38 14.03 13.22
CA VAL A 253 -7.03 13.89 11.80
C VAL A 253 -5.90 14.86 11.44
N TYR A 254 -4.85 14.31 10.87
CA TYR A 254 -3.71 15.07 10.35
C TYR A 254 -3.66 14.99 8.82
N VAL A 255 -3.15 16.04 8.20
CA VAL A 255 -2.70 16.05 6.82
C VAL A 255 -1.21 16.34 6.83
N GLN A 256 -0.44 15.49 6.14
CA GLN A 256 1.02 15.61 6.04
C GLN A 256 1.45 15.65 4.58
N SER A 257 2.33 16.60 4.26
CA SER A 257 3.03 16.70 2.97
C SER A 257 4.17 15.69 2.93
N LEU A 258 4.23 14.88 1.87
CA LEU A 258 5.31 13.89 1.71
C LEU A 258 6.62 14.53 1.22
N GLY A 259 6.55 15.64 0.51
CA GLY A 259 7.74 16.34 0.00
C GLY A 259 8.42 17.20 1.05
N SER A 260 7.66 17.98 1.84
CA SER A 260 8.22 18.88 2.87
C SER A 260 8.25 18.26 4.27
N GLY A 261 7.51 17.16 4.52
CA GLY A 261 7.30 16.62 5.86
C GLY A 261 6.37 17.46 6.74
N GLU A 262 5.87 18.61 6.26
CA GLU A 262 4.96 19.48 7.01
C GLU A 262 3.69 18.72 7.40
N ARG A 263 3.33 18.79 8.66
CA ARG A 263 2.21 18.08 9.27
C ARG A 263 1.26 19.06 9.97
N ARG A 264 -0.03 18.96 9.66
CA ARG A 264 -1.06 19.84 10.21
C ARG A 264 -2.22 19.02 10.78
N ALA A 265 -2.65 19.33 12.02
CA ALA A 265 -3.90 18.84 12.60
C ALA A 265 -5.07 19.58 11.93
N VAL A 266 -5.85 18.89 11.10
CA VAL A 266 -6.96 19.49 10.34
C VAL A 266 -8.32 19.26 10.99
N ALA A 267 -8.49 18.16 11.76
CA ALA A 267 -9.65 17.94 12.61
C ALA A 267 -9.21 17.56 14.02
N ASN A 268 -9.32 18.52 14.95
CA ASN A 268 -9.01 18.37 16.37
C ASN A 268 -10.15 18.92 17.23
N PHE A 269 -11.39 18.59 16.84
CA PHE A 269 -12.59 19.01 17.56
C PHE A 269 -12.79 18.19 18.85
N ARG A 270 -13.72 18.61 19.71
CA ARG A 270 -14.15 17.84 20.88
C ARG A 270 -14.64 16.45 20.43
N GLY A 271 -14.30 15.42 21.20
CA GLY A 271 -14.67 14.04 20.91
C GLY A 271 -13.79 13.39 19.85
N SER A 272 -14.33 12.42 19.08
CA SER A 272 -13.64 11.67 18.06
C SER A 272 -13.56 12.44 16.73
N ASN A 273 -12.41 12.34 16.06
CA ASN A 273 -12.13 12.89 14.76
C ASN A 273 -11.48 11.77 13.92
N SER A 274 -12.18 11.21 12.94
CA SER A 274 -11.76 9.97 12.27
C SER A 274 -12.16 9.90 10.81
N ALA A 275 -11.79 8.78 10.16
CA ALA A 275 -12.20 8.38 8.82
C ALA A 275 -12.07 9.49 7.76
N PRO A 276 -10.88 10.08 7.55
CA PRO A 276 -10.69 11.09 6.52
C PRO A 276 -10.88 10.50 5.12
N ALA A 277 -11.45 11.29 4.19
CA ALA A 277 -11.55 10.94 2.78
C ALA A 277 -11.42 12.19 1.91
N TRP A 278 -10.55 12.14 0.90
CA TRP A 278 -10.33 13.23 -0.03
C TRP A 278 -11.40 13.24 -1.13
N SER A 279 -11.86 14.43 -1.52
CA SER A 279 -12.60 14.58 -2.78
C SER A 279 -11.67 14.37 -3.97
N PRO A 280 -12.18 13.90 -5.14
CA PRO A 280 -11.35 13.61 -6.32
C PRO A 280 -10.57 14.82 -6.85
N ASP A 281 -11.08 16.02 -6.65
CA ASP A 281 -10.41 17.29 -7.02
C ASP A 281 -9.39 17.78 -5.97
N GLY A 282 -9.29 17.08 -4.81
CA GLY A 282 -8.39 17.43 -3.71
C GLY A 282 -8.76 18.70 -2.95
N ARG A 283 -9.94 19.29 -3.22
CA ARG A 283 -10.37 20.57 -2.62
C ARG A 283 -11.15 20.41 -1.33
N ARG A 284 -11.68 19.22 -1.05
CA ARG A 284 -12.45 18.91 0.16
C ARG A 284 -11.91 17.66 0.85
N LEU A 285 -12.13 17.64 2.14
CA LEU A 285 -11.91 16.49 3.00
C LEU A 285 -13.21 16.16 3.73
N ALA A 286 -13.71 14.93 3.60
CA ALA A 286 -14.76 14.42 4.46
C ALA A 286 -14.12 13.80 5.70
N VAL A 287 -14.70 14.04 6.89
CA VAL A 287 -14.25 13.47 8.16
C VAL A 287 -15.46 13.08 9.01
N THR A 288 -15.29 12.09 9.87
CA THR A 288 -16.29 11.73 10.87
C THR A 288 -15.97 12.41 12.19
N LEU A 289 -16.92 13.19 12.72
CA LEU A 289 -16.79 13.92 13.98
C LEU A 289 -17.91 13.55 14.95
N THR A 290 -17.59 13.51 16.25
CA THR A 290 -18.60 13.35 17.34
C THR A 290 -18.79 14.65 18.17
N LYS A 291 -18.34 15.80 17.65
CA LYS A 291 -18.35 17.07 18.40
C LYS A 291 -19.76 17.54 18.80
N ASP A 292 -20.78 17.14 18.06
CA ASP A 292 -22.17 17.51 18.27
C ASP A 292 -23.05 16.31 18.73
N GLY A 293 -22.41 15.24 19.28
CA GLY A 293 -23.09 14.05 19.81
C GLY A 293 -22.66 12.76 19.11
N THR A 294 -23.57 12.12 18.35
CA THR A 294 -23.25 10.90 17.58
C THR A 294 -22.27 11.17 16.44
N SER A 295 -21.65 10.09 15.90
CA SER A 295 -20.75 10.19 14.75
C SER A 295 -21.49 10.72 13.52
N GLN A 296 -20.98 11.81 12.96
CA GLN A 296 -21.55 12.47 11.79
C GLN A 296 -20.46 12.84 10.79
N ILE A 297 -20.81 12.90 9.52
CA ILE A 297 -19.89 13.28 8.45
C ILE A 297 -19.89 14.81 8.30
N TYR A 298 -18.69 15.37 8.27
CA TYR A 298 -18.43 16.79 8.00
C TYR A 298 -17.58 16.92 6.75
N LEU A 299 -17.86 17.96 5.97
CA LEU A 299 -17.03 18.40 4.87
C LEU A 299 -16.24 19.63 5.29
N MET A 300 -14.96 19.69 4.94
CA MET A 300 -14.07 20.80 5.27
C MET A 300 -13.02 20.99 4.17
N ASN A 301 -12.32 22.11 4.21
CA ASN A 301 -11.12 22.32 3.41
C ASN A 301 -9.96 21.44 3.92
N PRO A 302 -8.99 21.11 3.05
CA PRO A 302 -7.83 20.29 3.46
C PRO A 302 -6.91 20.93 4.49
N ASP A 303 -7.08 22.22 4.75
CA ASP A 303 -6.38 22.97 5.80
C ASP A 303 -7.10 22.94 7.17
N GLY A 304 -8.28 22.28 7.23
CA GLY A 304 -9.11 22.15 8.42
C GLY A 304 -10.15 23.28 8.60
N SER A 305 -10.16 24.27 7.72
CA SER A 305 -11.14 25.36 7.77
C SER A 305 -12.50 24.94 7.16
N GLY A 306 -13.56 25.67 7.46
CA GLY A 306 -14.86 25.52 6.81
C GLY A 306 -15.61 24.24 7.15
N ALA A 307 -15.36 23.61 8.30
CA ALA A 307 -16.01 22.35 8.70
C ALA A 307 -17.53 22.51 8.84
N THR A 308 -18.29 21.92 7.95
CA THR A 308 -19.76 21.91 7.92
C THR A 308 -20.30 20.51 7.95
N ARG A 309 -21.36 20.26 8.73
CA ARG A 309 -22.03 18.97 8.79
C ARG A 309 -22.71 18.71 7.43
N PHE A 310 -22.46 17.53 6.85
CA PHE A 310 -22.93 17.21 5.51
C PHE A 310 -24.43 16.86 5.49
N LEU A 311 -24.87 15.97 6.39
CA LEU A 311 -26.26 15.55 6.53
C LEU A 311 -26.76 15.74 7.95
N THR A 312 -28.06 16.04 8.10
CA THR A 312 -28.72 16.00 9.41
C THR A 312 -29.32 14.63 9.63
N SER A 313 -28.77 13.87 10.58
CA SER A 313 -29.18 12.52 10.93
C SER A 313 -29.06 12.32 12.44
N GLN A 314 -29.92 11.45 13.00
CA GLN A 314 -29.81 10.97 14.39
C GLN A 314 -28.99 9.66 14.48
N ALA A 315 -28.75 9.06 13.33
CA ALA A 315 -27.99 7.81 13.19
C ALA A 315 -26.46 8.06 13.29
N ILE A 316 -25.70 6.98 13.38
CA ILE A 316 -24.25 6.99 13.22
C ILE A 316 -23.96 7.01 11.71
N ASP A 317 -23.38 8.10 11.22
CA ASP A 317 -22.89 8.24 9.85
C ASP A 317 -21.36 8.35 9.86
N THR A 318 -20.67 7.42 9.19
CA THR A 318 -19.19 7.30 9.25
C THR A 318 -18.58 6.74 7.97
N GLU A 319 -17.24 6.70 7.90
CA GLU A 319 -16.45 6.06 6.83
C GLU A 319 -16.80 6.52 5.41
N ALA A 320 -16.96 7.83 5.28
CA ALA A 320 -17.30 8.44 3.99
C ALA A 320 -16.23 8.18 2.91
N ALA A 321 -16.70 8.03 1.67
CA ALA A 321 -15.84 7.95 0.48
C ALA A 321 -16.52 8.65 -0.70
N PHE A 322 -15.80 9.54 -1.39
CA PHE A 322 -16.33 10.21 -2.59
C PHE A 322 -16.35 9.26 -3.77
N SER A 323 -17.39 9.35 -4.60
CA SER A 323 -17.39 8.74 -5.93
C SER A 323 -16.32 9.36 -6.83
N ALA A 324 -15.87 8.63 -7.86
CA ALA A 324 -14.82 9.08 -8.76
C ALA A 324 -15.18 10.39 -9.52
N ASP A 325 -16.46 10.57 -9.83
CA ASP A 325 -17.00 11.79 -10.47
C ASP A 325 -17.23 12.97 -9.49
N GLY A 326 -17.04 12.72 -8.18
CA GLY A 326 -17.23 13.72 -7.14
C GLY A 326 -18.69 14.16 -6.91
N GLN A 327 -19.68 13.42 -7.44
CA GLN A 327 -21.11 13.77 -7.31
C GLN A 327 -21.77 13.13 -6.09
N TRP A 328 -21.21 12.00 -5.62
CA TRP A 328 -21.77 11.22 -4.54
C TRP A 328 -20.77 11.03 -3.40
N LEU A 329 -21.31 10.92 -2.21
CA LEU A 329 -20.58 10.46 -1.02
C LEU A 329 -21.21 9.15 -0.55
N LEU A 330 -20.45 8.06 -0.58
CA LEU A 330 -20.82 6.79 0.01
C LEU A 330 -20.42 6.78 1.48
N PHE A 331 -21.20 6.14 2.34
CA PHE A 331 -20.92 6.09 3.76
C PHE A 331 -21.61 4.92 4.44
N THR A 332 -21.12 4.57 5.62
CA THR A 332 -21.75 3.62 6.54
C THR A 332 -22.76 4.33 7.41
N SER A 333 -23.98 3.78 7.55
CA SER A 333 -25.00 4.32 8.43
C SER A 333 -25.87 3.24 9.07
N ASP A 334 -26.23 3.42 10.34
CA ASP A 334 -27.16 2.55 11.07
C ASP A 334 -28.62 3.08 11.07
N ARG A 335 -28.94 4.08 10.24
CA ARG A 335 -30.28 4.69 10.13
C ARG A 335 -31.41 3.70 9.81
N GLY A 336 -31.08 2.54 9.26
CA GLY A 336 -32.01 1.43 8.98
C GLY A 336 -32.01 0.36 10.08
N GLY A 337 -31.43 0.62 11.28
CA GLY A 337 -31.32 -0.27 12.42
C GLY A 337 -30.00 -1.00 12.54
N THR A 338 -29.35 -1.36 11.44
CA THR A 338 -28.02 -2.00 11.42
C THR A 338 -27.10 -1.29 10.43
N PRO A 339 -25.76 -1.37 10.61
CA PRO A 339 -24.83 -0.72 9.69
C PRO A 339 -24.96 -1.22 8.25
N GLN A 340 -25.22 -0.29 7.34
CA GLN A 340 -25.42 -0.52 5.92
C GLN A 340 -24.75 0.59 5.11
N ILE A 341 -24.50 0.32 3.82
CA ILE A 341 -23.95 1.31 2.91
C ILE A 341 -25.09 2.15 2.33
N TYR A 342 -24.88 3.45 2.42
CA TYR A 342 -25.72 4.49 1.82
C TYR A 342 -24.87 5.36 0.90
N ARG A 343 -25.51 6.06 -0.02
CA ARG A 343 -24.91 7.18 -0.74
C ARG A 343 -25.79 8.41 -0.63
N ALA A 344 -25.16 9.57 -0.63
CA ALA A 344 -25.85 10.84 -0.72
C ALA A 344 -25.30 11.68 -1.86
N ASN A 345 -26.19 12.33 -2.59
CA ASN A 345 -25.81 13.28 -3.63
C ASN A 345 -25.27 14.55 -2.98
N LEU A 346 -24.09 15.00 -3.39
CA LEU A 346 -23.40 16.14 -2.78
C LEU A 346 -24.05 17.49 -3.06
N LEU A 347 -24.89 17.59 -4.09
CA LEU A 347 -25.59 18.82 -4.45
C LEU A 347 -26.98 18.88 -3.81
N SER A 348 -27.79 17.79 -3.96
CA SER A 348 -29.19 17.77 -3.51
C SER A 348 -29.35 17.27 -2.06
N GLY A 349 -28.36 16.57 -1.50
CA GLY A 349 -28.47 15.89 -0.21
C GLY A 349 -29.37 14.65 -0.23
N ALA A 350 -29.90 14.23 -1.39
CA ALA A 350 -30.74 13.03 -1.50
C ALA A 350 -29.96 11.78 -1.11
N VAL A 351 -30.53 10.96 -0.21
CA VAL A 351 -29.91 9.76 0.37
C VAL A 351 -30.57 8.50 -0.16
N GLU A 352 -29.76 7.52 -0.58
CA GLU A 352 -30.18 6.21 -1.06
C GLU A 352 -29.44 5.10 -0.31
N ARG A 353 -30.13 4.04 0.12
CA ARG A 353 -29.53 2.82 0.66
C ARG A 353 -29.06 1.93 -0.47
N LEU A 354 -27.84 1.37 -0.35
CA LEU A 354 -27.22 0.54 -1.38
C LEU A 354 -27.15 -0.95 -1.01
N THR A 355 -27.06 -1.29 0.29
CA THR A 355 -26.99 -2.68 0.75
C THR A 355 -28.21 -3.07 1.55
N PHE A 356 -28.78 -4.25 1.28
CA PHE A 356 -30.01 -4.76 1.89
C PHE A 356 -29.84 -6.14 2.53
N GLU A 357 -28.84 -6.90 2.08
CA GLU A 357 -28.53 -8.24 2.58
C GLU A 357 -27.48 -8.20 3.68
N GLY A 358 -27.65 -9.07 4.69
CA GLY A 358 -26.79 -9.14 5.85
C GLY A 358 -27.07 -8.04 6.88
N SER A 359 -26.52 -8.22 8.08
CA SER A 359 -26.75 -7.30 9.20
C SER A 359 -25.61 -6.30 9.41
N TYR A 360 -24.53 -6.41 8.65
CA TYR A 360 -23.34 -5.56 8.84
C TYR A 360 -22.58 -5.39 7.52
N ASN A 361 -22.72 -4.20 6.94
CA ASN A 361 -22.02 -3.78 5.72
C ASN A 361 -21.41 -2.39 5.98
N VAL A 362 -20.09 -2.26 5.86
CA VAL A 362 -19.35 -1.06 6.27
C VAL A 362 -18.20 -0.74 5.29
N THR A 363 -17.55 0.39 5.49
CA THR A 363 -16.29 0.78 4.82
C THR A 363 -16.41 0.78 3.29
N PRO A 364 -17.33 1.56 2.69
CA PRO A 364 -17.51 1.58 1.24
C PRO A 364 -16.30 2.24 0.55
N ARG A 365 -15.92 1.68 -0.60
CA ARG A 365 -14.89 2.22 -1.50
C ARG A 365 -15.42 2.19 -2.93
N PRO A 366 -15.83 3.34 -3.48
CA PRO A 366 -16.27 3.43 -4.87
C PRO A 366 -15.17 2.98 -5.83
N THR A 367 -15.58 2.28 -6.91
CA THR A 367 -14.63 1.91 -7.96
C THR A 367 -14.25 3.11 -8.84
N PRO A 368 -13.01 3.18 -9.35
CA PRO A 368 -12.56 4.29 -10.21
C PRO A 368 -13.40 4.44 -11.50
N ASP A 369 -13.96 3.36 -12.01
CA ASP A 369 -14.81 3.35 -13.21
C ASP A 369 -16.27 3.81 -12.95
N GLY A 370 -16.60 4.07 -11.68
CA GLY A 370 -17.93 4.53 -11.28
C GLY A 370 -19.04 3.48 -11.38
N LYS A 371 -18.73 2.19 -11.64
CA LYS A 371 -19.75 1.15 -11.84
C LYS A 371 -20.25 0.51 -10.55
N GLY A 372 -19.53 0.66 -9.45
CA GLY A 372 -19.88 0.03 -8.19
C GLY A 372 -18.99 0.45 -7.04
N PHE A 373 -18.95 -0.38 -6.01
CA PHE A 373 -18.11 -0.16 -4.84
C PHE A 373 -17.72 -1.48 -4.17
N VAL A 374 -16.55 -1.48 -3.54
CA VAL A 374 -16.09 -2.54 -2.63
C VAL A 374 -16.47 -2.15 -1.22
N TYR A 375 -16.84 -3.12 -0.39
CA TYR A 375 -17.18 -2.89 1.01
C TYR A 375 -16.82 -4.10 1.87
N VAL A 376 -16.80 -3.91 3.18
CA VAL A 376 -16.63 -4.99 4.16
C VAL A 376 -18.02 -5.46 4.59
N ARG A 377 -18.27 -6.78 4.49
CA ARG A 377 -19.47 -7.42 5.04
C ARG A 377 -19.10 -8.42 6.12
N ARG A 378 -20.01 -8.64 7.06
CA ARG A 378 -19.88 -9.70 8.04
C ARG A 378 -20.80 -10.86 7.68
N ASP A 379 -20.22 -12.06 7.62
CA ASP A 379 -20.91 -13.34 7.48
C ASP A 379 -20.56 -14.24 8.65
N GLY A 380 -21.51 -14.42 9.57
CA GLY A 380 -21.25 -15.06 10.87
C GLY A 380 -20.20 -14.27 11.68
N ASN A 381 -19.06 -14.91 11.94
CA ASN A 381 -17.92 -14.30 12.65
C ASN A 381 -16.79 -13.86 11.70
N ARG A 382 -16.99 -13.89 10.38
CA ARG A 382 -15.97 -13.53 9.38
C ARG A 382 -16.29 -12.19 8.77
N PHE A 383 -15.25 -11.38 8.60
CA PHE A 383 -15.29 -10.19 7.78
C PHE A 383 -14.72 -10.50 6.40
N GLN A 384 -15.43 -10.10 5.36
CA GLN A 384 -15.10 -10.41 3.97
C GLN A 384 -15.25 -9.16 3.11
N LEU A 385 -14.43 -9.06 2.07
CA LEU A 385 -14.65 -8.04 1.05
C LEU A 385 -15.70 -8.52 0.05
N ALA A 386 -16.60 -7.63 -0.30
CA ALA A 386 -17.58 -7.82 -1.34
C ALA A 386 -17.58 -6.63 -2.32
N TYR A 387 -17.88 -6.90 -3.57
CA TYR A 387 -18.14 -5.90 -4.60
C TYR A 387 -19.63 -5.82 -4.87
N MET A 388 -20.15 -4.61 -5.03
CA MET A 388 -21.53 -4.33 -5.43
C MET A 388 -21.52 -3.52 -6.73
N ASP A 389 -22.11 -4.05 -7.77
CA ASP A 389 -22.35 -3.34 -9.01
C ASP A 389 -23.68 -2.56 -8.93
N TYR A 390 -23.68 -1.28 -9.34
CA TYR A 390 -24.86 -0.42 -9.23
C TYR A 390 -26.02 -0.85 -10.15
N ALA A 391 -25.71 -1.50 -11.29
CA ALA A 391 -26.71 -1.91 -12.25
C ALA A 391 -27.41 -3.21 -11.83
N THR A 392 -26.63 -4.21 -11.41
CA THR A 392 -27.17 -5.52 -11.02
C THR A 392 -27.65 -5.56 -9.59
N ARG A 393 -27.07 -4.74 -8.69
CA ARG A 393 -27.30 -4.71 -7.24
C ARG A 393 -27.07 -6.07 -6.55
N GLN A 394 -26.28 -6.93 -7.16
CA GLN A 394 -25.93 -8.23 -6.61
C GLN A 394 -24.53 -8.20 -5.98
N PRO A 395 -24.38 -8.64 -4.72
CA PRO A 395 -23.07 -8.69 -4.09
C PRO A 395 -22.24 -9.86 -4.62
N GLN A 396 -21.00 -9.59 -5.02
CA GLN A 396 -20.00 -10.59 -5.33
C GLN A 396 -18.99 -10.67 -4.17
N ILE A 397 -18.82 -11.84 -3.58
CA ILE A 397 -17.82 -12.06 -2.52
C ILE A 397 -16.43 -12.20 -3.17
N LEU A 398 -15.50 -11.35 -2.75
CA LEU A 398 -14.14 -11.34 -3.29
C LEU A 398 -13.17 -12.16 -2.44
N THR A 399 -13.36 -12.18 -1.12
CA THR A 399 -12.44 -12.83 -0.18
C THR A 399 -13.18 -13.78 0.76
N ALA A 400 -12.42 -14.66 1.43
CA ALA A 400 -12.96 -15.65 2.33
C ALA A 400 -12.17 -15.76 3.65
N GLY A 401 -11.35 -14.75 3.95
CA GLY A 401 -10.54 -14.69 5.17
C GLY A 401 -11.39 -14.50 6.43
N PRO A 402 -10.80 -14.74 7.61
CA PRO A 402 -11.50 -14.58 8.88
C PRO A 402 -11.72 -13.11 9.28
N GLY A 403 -10.82 -12.21 8.86
CA GLY A 403 -10.80 -10.81 9.28
C GLY A 403 -10.31 -9.88 8.16
N ASP A 404 -10.95 -9.96 6.97
CA ASP A 404 -10.58 -9.11 5.83
C ASP A 404 -11.25 -7.74 5.96
N GLU A 405 -10.44 -6.67 6.05
CA GLU A 405 -10.91 -5.31 6.34
C GLU A 405 -10.08 -4.24 5.60
N SER A 406 -10.47 -2.98 5.75
CA SER A 406 -9.75 -1.80 5.26
C SER A 406 -9.38 -1.87 3.76
N PRO A 407 -10.34 -2.15 2.84
CA PRO A 407 -10.03 -2.25 1.42
C PRO A 407 -9.58 -0.91 0.83
N SER A 408 -8.60 -0.98 -0.09
CA SER A 408 -8.17 0.14 -0.91
C SER A 408 -7.97 -0.31 -2.34
N ILE A 409 -8.66 0.34 -3.28
CA ILE A 409 -8.70 -0.05 -4.69
C ILE A 409 -7.54 0.61 -5.42
N ALA A 410 -6.83 -0.15 -6.27
CA ALA A 410 -5.84 0.39 -7.20
C ALA A 410 -6.49 1.40 -8.17
N PRO A 411 -5.75 2.44 -8.62
CA PRO A 411 -6.34 3.50 -9.45
C PRO A 411 -6.89 3.02 -10.80
N ASN A 412 -6.48 1.86 -11.29
CA ASN A 412 -7.08 1.23 -12.48
C ASN A 412 -8.29 0.33 -12.17
N GLY A 413 -8.67 0.18 -10.91
CA GLY A 413 -9.82 -0.64 -10.49
C GLY A 413 -9.63 -2.15 -10.57
N LYS A 414 -8.43 -2.65 -10.92
CA LYS A 414 -8.21 -4.10 -11.19
C LYS A 414 -7.75 -4.89 -9.97
N MET A 415 -7.15 -4.23 -9.00
CA MET A 415 -6.68 -4.84 -7.76
C MET A 415 -7.19 -4.09 -6.54
N ILE A 416 -7.37 -4.80 -5.44
CA ILE A 416 -7.78 -4.27 -4.14
C ILE A 416 -6.78 -4.78 -3.12
N ILE A 417 -6.06 -3.87 -2.46
CA ILE A 417 -5.24 -4.19 -1.28
C ILE A 417 -6.10 -4.07 -0.02
N TYR A 418 -5.89 -4.96 0.95
CA TYR A 418 -6.68 -4.98 2.17
C TYR A 418 -5.88 -5.56 3.34
N ALA A 419 -6.33 -5.30 4.56
CA ALA A 419 -5.79 -5.95 5.74
C ALA A 419 -6.49 -7.29 5.95
N SER A 420 -5.71 -8.31 6.33
CA SER A 420 -6.17 -9.65 6.67
C SER A 420 -5.38 -10.19 7.86
N GLU A 421 -5.70 -11.38 8.33
CA GLU A 421 -5.04 -11.99 9.48
C GLU A 421 -4.47 -13.38 9.14
N THR A 422 -3.30 -13.66 9.71
CA THR A 422 -2.72 -15.00 9.73
C THR A 422 -2.37 -15.35 11.17
N GLY A 423 -3.14 -16.25 11.78
CA GLY A 423 -3.10 -16.44 13.23
C GLY A 423 -3.58 -15.19 13.96
N SER A 424 -2.76 -14.63 14.85
CA SER A 424 -3.04 -13.39 15.59
C SER A 424 -2.37 -12.16 15.00
N ARG A 425 -1.77 -12.28 13.81
CA ARG A 425 -0.98 -11.22 13.20
C ARG A 425 -1.67 -10.66 11.94
N GLY A 426 -1.77 -9.33 11.87
CA GLY A 426 -2.21 -8.63 10.68
C GLY A 426 -1.19 -8.73 9.55
N ILE A 427 -1.69 -8.95 8.35
CA ILE A 427 -0.93 -8.95 7.09
C ILE A 427 -1.67 -8.10 6.07
N LEU A 428 -0.96 -7.65 5.05
CA LEU A 428 -1.61 -7.14 3.85
C LEU A 428 -1.86 -8.27 2.87
N ALA A 429 -2.98 -8.20 2.20
CA ALA A 429 -3.31 -9.06 1.08
C ALA A 429 -3.85 -8.24 -0.08
N ALA A 430 -3.85 -8.81 -1.27
CA ALA A 430 -4.48 -8.20 -2.43
C ALA A 430 -5.33 -9.23 -3.17
N VAL A 431 -6.42 -8.75 -3.77
CA VAL A 431 -7.31 -9.55 -4.59
C VAL A 431 -7.66 -8.79 -5.86
N SER A 432 -7.77 -9.49 -7.01
CA SER A 432 -8.29 -8.87 -8.22
C SER A 432 -9.77 -8.51 -8.07
N SER A 433 -10.23 -7.52 -8.83
CA SER A 433 -11.62 -7.05 -8.76
C SER A 433 -12.65 -8.14 -9.12
N ASP A 434 -12.24 -9.20 -9.81
CA ASP A 434 -13.04 -10.39 -10.10
C ASP A 434 -12.89 -11.53 -9.07
N GLY A 435 -12.04 -11.35 -8.05
CA GLY A 435 -11.80 -12.31 -6.97
C GLY A 435 -10.89 -13.50 -7.31
N ARG A 436 -10.35 -13.57 -8.54
CA ARG A 436 -9.61 -14.76 -9.03
C ARG A 436 -8.14 -14.77 -8.64
N VAL A 437 -7.47 -13.62 -8.72
CA VAL A 437 -6.06 -13.50 -8.33
C VAL A 437 -5.99 -13.07 -6.87
N LYS A 438 -5.23 -13.80 -6.05
CA LYS A 438 -5.02 -13.50 -4.64
C LYS A 438 -3.53 -13.45 -4.35
N GLN A 439 -3.15 -12.48 -3.54
CA GLN A 439 -1.76 -12.25 -3.13
C GLN A 439 -1.69 -12.02 -1.63
N ARG A 440 -0.59 -12.41 -1.01
CA ARG A 440 -0.25 -12.07 0.37
C ARG A 440 1.01 -11.21 0.35
N LEU A 441 0.98 -10.10 1.06
CA LEU A 441 2.11 -9.22 1.27
C LEU A 441 2.57 -9.43 2.71
N VAL A 442 3.59 -10.26 2.88
CA VAL A 442 4.05 -10.70 4.21
C VAL A 442 5.22 -9.83 4.65
N ALA A 443 5.10 -9.19 5.81
CA ALA A 443 6.22 -8.56 6.52
C ALA A 443 6.71 -9.53 7.61
N PRO A 444 8.00 -9.91 7.62
CA PRO A 444 8.53 -10.72 8.71
C PRO A 444 8.40 -9.99 10.05
N ALA A 445 7.85 -10.68 11.07
CA ALA A 445 7.80 -10.26 12.47
C ALA A 445 7.05 -8.95 12.81
N THR A 446 6.24 -8.39 11.91
CA THR A 446 5.52 -7.13 12.13
C THR A 446 4.03 -7.29 11.86
N ASP A 447 3.17 -6.71 12.70
CA ASP A 447 1.74 -6.57 12.43
C ASP A 447 1.53 -5.44 11.42
N VAL A 448 0.84 -5.71 10.30
CA VAL A 448 0.66 -4.73 9.19
C VAL A 448 -0.82 -4.57 8.92
N ARG A 449 -1.30 -3.32 8.91
CA ARG A 449 -2.72 -2.99 8.78
C ARG A 449 -2.95 -1.72 7.96
N GLU A 450 -4.21 -1.38 7.73
CA GLU A 450 -4.69 -0.10 7.18
C GLU A 450 -4.01 0.29 5.85
N PRO A 451 -4.04 -0.55 4.83
CA PRO A 451 -3.43 -0.19 3.55
C PRO A 451 -4.20 0.91 2.84
N ALA A 452 -3.47 1.75 2.11
CA ALA A 452 -4.01 2.73 1.19
C ALA A 452 -3.21 2.72 -0.11
N TRP A 453 -3.85 2.38 -1.22
CA TRP A 453 -3.24 2.46 -2.55
C TRP A 453 -3.17 3.92 -3.00
N GLY A 454 -2.01 4.36 -3.45
CA GLY A 454 -1.79 5.71 -3.95
C GLY A 454 -2.32 5.92 -5.36
N PRO A 455 -2.47 7.18 -5.80
CA PRO A 455 -2.88 7.50 -7.16
C PRO A 455 -1.77 7.19 -8.17
N LEU A 456 -2.11 7.23 -9.46
CA LEU A 456 -1.13 7.21 -10.54
C LEU A 456 -0.15 8.39 -10.40
N PRO A 457 1.16 8.17 -10.64
CA PRO A 457 2.12 9.26 -10.68
C PRO A 457 1.72 10.27 -11.77
N LYS A 458 1.89 11.56 -11.49
CA LYS A 458 1.73 12.58 -12.54
C LYS A 458 2.84 12.40 -13.57
N SER A 459 2.45 12.34 -14.83
CA SER A 459 3.35 12.28 -15.99
C SER A 459 4.19 13.55 -16.10
#